data_5208f87e3fd4d8514638e66924c53bf1
#
_entry.id   5208f87e3fd4d8514638e66924c53bf1
#
_cell.length_a   1.000
_cell.length_b   1.000
_cell.length_c   1.000
_cell.angle_alpha   90.00
_cell.angle_beta   90.00
_cell.angle_gamma   90.00
#
_symmetry.space_group_name_H-M   'P 1'
#
loop_
_entity.id
_entity.type
_entity.pdbx_description
1 polymer ?
#
loop_
_entity_poly.entity_id
_entity_poly.type
_entity_poly.pdbx_seq_one_letter_code
_entity_poly.pdbx_strand_id
1 'polypeptide(L)'
;MMHGQPLVIKSYLSSLPKHINGEEKINALTFFAEGAARCGDTAVTTQSQTYETCDVGAIIGNAFDANPGKVNLPHYKVRKMVMETQASRNRYWLSIDSNVFIYKDKLNPHRYLRYSFNGVFPATGIYCNNTPGTENWDNIRRHYNMDLKPWRSTGNHILITLQRPMGWSMRGQNLMAWLETTFTNIRRYSDRPIIIRWHPGDWKNYPKYDAVLKKYRVTISPQERHITQDLVNCWALVCHNSTPSAVAPIEGVPAFITDDPSYSQGGDIANTDFSRVENPLMPDREQWIKKLAQCHWSFEDLRSGRCWSHMRNWVKVL
;
A
#
# COMPACT_ATOMS: atom_id res chain seq x y z
N MET A 1 -33.59 10.22 2.36
CA MET A 1 -32.14 10.32 2.55
C MET A 1 -31.87 11.69 3.17
N MET A 2 -31.49 11.76 4.45
CA MET A 2 -31.05 13.04 5.05
C MET A 2 -29.68 13.37 4.45
N HIS A 3 -29.65 14.19 3.40
CA HIS A 3 -28.43 14.81 2.93
C HIS A 3 -28.04 15.85 3.99
N GLY A 4 -27.05 15.53 4.82
CA GLY A 4 -26.37 16.51 5.65
C GLY A 4 -25.87 17.67 4.76
N GLN A 5 -25.43 18.77 5.37
CA GLN A 5 -24.88 19.90 4.59
C GLN A 5 -23.79 19.43 3.62
N PRO A 6 -23.72 20.04 2.41
CA PRO A 6 -22.66 19.75 1.45
C PRO A 6 -21.28 19.97 2.08
N LEU A 7 -20.38 18.98 1.90
CA LEU A 7 -18.99 19.08 2.34
C LEU A 7 -18.16 19.87 1.31
N VAL A 8 -17.15 20.57 1.79
CA VAL A 8 -16.13 21.21 0.95
C VAL A 8 -14.93 20.31 0.81
N ILE A 9 -14.58 19.93 -0.42
CA ILE A 9 -13.48 19.01 -0.74
C ILE A 9 -12.47 19.72 -1.65
N LYS A 10 -11.19 19.67 -1.29
CA LYS A 10 -10.09 20.21 -2.09
C LYS A 10 -9.13 19.08 -2.46
N SER A 11 -9.00 18.78 -3.75
CA SER A 11 -8.02 17.85 -4.28
C SER A 11 -6.75 18.60 -4.71
N TYR A 12 -5.66 18.44 -3.96
CA TYR A 12 -4.42 19.19 -4.13
C TYR A 12 -3.53 18.56 -5.22
N LEU A 13 -3.63 19.03 -6.46
CA LEU A 13 -2.72 18.64 -7.56
C LEU A 13 -1.28 19.04 -7.26
N SER A 14 -1.07 20.11 -6.49
CA SER A 14 0.24 20.54 -5.99
C SER A 14 0.91 19.55 -5.03
N SER A 15 0.18 18.54 -4.53
CA SER A 15 0.74 17.41 -3.76
C SER A 15 1.54 16.41 -4.64
N LEU A 16 1.57 16.60 -5.96
CA LEU A 16 2.26 15.75 -6.92
C LEU A 16 3.70 16.22 -7.18
N PRO A 17 4.67 15.31 -7.30
CA PRO A 17 6.00 15.63 -7.76
C PRO A 17 5.98 16.06 -9.24
N LYS A 18 6.67 17.15 -9.60
CA LYS A 18 6.71 17.69 -10.96
C LYS A 18 7.28 16.74 -12.04
N HIS A 19 8.01 15.70 -11.66
CA HIS A 19 8.80 14.85 -12.57
C HIS A 19 8.28 13.41 -12.72
N ILE A 20 7.14 13.06 -12.15
CA ILE A 20 6.58 11.73 -12.33
C ILE A 20 5.51 11.84 -13.41
N ASN A 21 5.46 10.86 -14.33
CA ASN A 21 4.36 10.68 -15.28
C ASN A 21 3.04 10.73 -14.51
N GLY A 22 2.53 11.95 -14.39
CA GLY A 22 1.56 12.30 -13.37
C GLY A 22 0.13 12.06 -13.80
N GLU A 23 -0.12 11.62 -15.05
CA GLU A 23 -1.47 11.51 -15.59
C GLU A 23 -2.34 10.62 -14.71
N GLU A 24 -1.87 9.46 -14.31
CA GLU A 24 -2.60 8.57 -13.40
C GLU A 24 -2.97 9.25 -12.08
N LYS A 25 -2.02 9.96 -11.49
CA LYS A 25 -2.20 10.59 -10.18
C LYS A 25 -3.02 11.88 -10.28
N ILE A 26 -2.83 12.62 -11.37
CA ILE A 26 -3.69 13.76 -11.72
C ILE A 26 -5.13 13.27 -11.89
N ASN A 27 -5.32 12.20 -12.67
CA ASN A 27 -6.64 11.59 -12.90
C ASN A 27 -7.27 11.13 -11.59
N ALA A 28 -6.52 10.48 -10.70
CA ALA A 28 -7.05 10.05 -9.40
C ALA A 28 -7.61 11.22 -8.57
N LEU A 29 -6.88 12.33 -8.48
CA LEU A 29 -7.32 13.53 -7.75
C LEU A 29 -8.49 14.23 -8.45
N THR A 30 -8.44 14.32 -9.78
CA THR A 30 -9.47 15.01 -10.57
C THR A 30 -10.77 14.22 -10.57
N PHE A 31 -10.71 12.93 -10.85
CA PHE A 31 -11.90 12.07 -10.89
C PHE A 31 -12.52 11.90 -9.51
N PHE A 32 -11.71 11.91 -8.45
CA PHE A 32 -12.23 11.94 -7.09
C PHE A 32 -13.06 13.20 -6.83
N ALA A 33 -12.54 14.38 -7.21
CA ALA A 33 -13.28 15.64 -7.07
C ALA A 33 -14.57 15.65 -7.93
N GLU A 34 -14.49 15.19 -9.19
CA GLU A 34 -15.66 15.07 -10.08
C GLU A 34 -16.75 14.17 -9.45
N GLY A 35 -16.35 13.02 -8.93
CA GLY A 35 -17.28 12.07 -8.30
C GLY A 35 -17.89 12.62 -7.01
N ALA A 36 -17.13 13.33 -6.20
CA ALA A 36 -17.66 13.97 -5.00
C ALA A 36 -18.66 15.07 -5.33
N ALA A 37 -18.38 15.87 -6.36
CA ALA A 37 -19.33 16.87 -6.86
C ALA A 37 -20.64 16.24 -7.39
N ARG A 38 -20.56 15.10 -8.07
CA ARG A 38 -21.74 14.34 -8.50
C ARG A 38 -22.60 13.84 -7.34
N CYS A 39 -21.99 13.60 -6.19
CA CYS A 39 -22.70 13.23 -4.96
C CYS A 39 -23.31 14.42 -4.21
N GLY A 40 -23.22 15.64 -4.75
CA GLY A 40 -23.83 16.85 -4.18
C GLY A 40 -22.92 17.65 -3.23
N ASP A 41 -21.65 17.30 -3.11
CA ASP A 41 -20.68 18.06 -2.33
C ASP A 41 -19.97 19.13 -3.19
N THR A 42 -19.39 20.15 -2.56
CA THR A 42 -18.59 21.17 -3.23
C THR A 42 -17.15 20.68 -3.36
N ALA A 43 -16.81 20.10 -4.50
CA ALA A 43 -15.51 19.47 -4.70
C ALA A 43 -14.79 20.06 -5.92
N VAL A 44 -13.52 20.45 -5.74
CA VAL A 44 -12.68 21.02 -6.80
C VAL A 44 -11.23 20.58 -6.67
N THR A 45 -10.51 20.58 -7.77
CA THR A 45 -9.03 20.47 -7.78
C THR A 45 -8.40 21.83 -7.55
N THR A 46 -7.23 21.87 -6.92
CA THR A 46 -6.44 23.08 -6.71
C THR A 46 -4.96 22.85 -6.97
N GLN A 47 -4.29 23.90 -7.48
CA GLN A 47 -2.82 23.99 -7.64
C GLN A 47 -2.18 24.76 -6.48
N SER A 48 -2.96 25.19 -5.48
CA SER A 48 -2.47 26.00 -4.37
C SER A 48 -1.30 25.34 -3.65
N GLN A 49 -0.30 26.12 -3.30
CA GLN A 49 0.80 25.73 -2.43
C GLN A 49 0.50 26.05 -0.95
N THR A 50 -0.61 26.72 -0.70
CA THR A 50 -1.11 27.08 0.63
C THR A 50 -2.41 26.32 0.93
N TYR A 51 -2.73 26.23 2.23
CA TYR A 51 -3.96 25.56 2.65
C TYR A 51 -5.19 26.39 2.24
N GLU A 52 -6.15 25.71 1.63
CA GLU A 52 -7.48 26.24 1.38
C GLU A 52 -8.48 25.52 2.31
N THR A 53 -9.32 26.30 2.98
CA THR A 53 -10.30 25.73 3.95
C THR A 53 -11.20 24.71 3.27
N CYS A 54 -11.27 23.53 3.86
CA CYS A 54 -12.09 22.42 3.37
C CYS A 54 -12.44 21.46 4.51
N ASP A 55 -13.44 20.61 4.29
CA ASP A 55 -13.80 19.51 5.19
C ASP A 55 -12.92 18.30 4.94
N VAL A 56 -12.55 18.07 3.67
CA VAL A 56 -11.62 17.00 3.26
C VAL A 56 -10.59 17.54 2.29
N GLY A 57 -9.30 17.38 2.64
CA GLY A 57 -8.18 17.69 1.75
C GLY A 57 -7.62 16.41 1.12
N ALA A 58 -7.77 16.22 -0.20
CA ALA A 58 -7.25 15.03 -0.89
C ALA A 58 -5.83 15.25 -1.42
N ILE A 59 -4.93 14.31 -1.13
CA ILE A 59 -3.51 14.32 -1.51
C ILE A 59 -3.05 12.96 -2.03
N ILE A 60 -1.96 12.93 -2.78
CA ILE A 60 -1.30 11.69 -3.18
C ILE A 60 -0.27 11.29 -2.11
N GLY A 61 -0.44 10.08 -1.55
CA GLY A 61 0.45 9.56 -0.50
C GLY A 61 0.36 10.37 0.79
N ASN A 62 1.43 10.33 1.57
CA ASN A 62 1.58 11.05 2.83
C ASN A 62 2.89 11.83 2.89
N ALA A 63 3.06 12.64 3.93
CA ALA A 63 4.32 13.22 4.34
C ALA A 63 4.76 12.58 5.68
N PHE A 64 6.00 12.10 5.73
CA PHE A 64 6.58 11.50 6.93
C PHE A 64 7.92 12.15 7.24
N ASP A 65 8.12 12.62 8.46
CA ASP A 65 9.35 13.31 8.89
C ASP A 65 10.60 12.40 8.85
N ALA A 66 10.40 11.08 8.81
CA ALA A 66 11.49 10.10 8.72
C ALA A 66 12.26 10.12 7.38
N ASN A 67 11.94 11.01 6.44
CA ASN A 67 12.65 11.14 5.17
C ASN A 67 13.27 12.53 4.98
N PRO A 68 14.38 12.85 5.65
CA PRO A 68 14.96 14.20 5.67
C PRO A 68 15.34 14.73 4.27
N GLY A 69 15.63 13.83 3.30
CA GLY A 69 15.93 14.23 1.92
C GLY A 69 14.73 14.75 1.12
N LYS A 70 13.50 14.60 1.64
CA LYS A 70 12.26 15.00 0.93
C LYS A 70 11.52 16.15 1.58
N VAL A 71 11.80 16.49 2.83
CA VAL A 71 11.06 17.52 3.59
C VAL A 71 11.02 18.90 2.91
N ASN A 72 12.02 19.21 2.11
CA ASN A 72 12.11 20.49 1.39
C ASN A 72 11.45 20.49 0.01
N LEU A 73 10.98 19.34 -0.49
CA LEU A 73 10.34 19.29 -1.80
C LEU A 73 8.96 19.96 -1.75
N PRO A 74 8.60 20.80 -2.74
CA PRO A 74 7.34 21.55 -2.72
C PRO A 74 6.10 20.68 -2.50
N HIS A 75 5.97 19.60 -3.26
CA HIS A 75 4.84 18.66 -3.13
C HIS A 75 4.79 17.99 -1.75
N TYR A 76 5.92 17.79 -1.11
CA TYR A 76 5.98 17.21 0.23
C TYR A 76 5.51 18.21 1.29
N LYS A 77 5.91 19.49 1.15
CA LYS A 77 5.42 20.59 2.00
C LYS A 77 3.90 20.74 1.91
N VAL A 78 3.33 20.64 0.70
CA VAL A 78 1.87 20.68 0.52
C VAL A 78 1.20 19.51 1.25
N ARG A 79 1.70 18.28 1.09
CA ARG A 79 1.14 17.13 1.81
C ARG A 79 1.18 17.33 3.32
N LYS A 80 2.33 17.73 3.85
CA LYS A 80 2.52 17.98 5.29
C LYS A 80 1.55 19.04 5.79
N MET A 81 1.49 20.18 5.08
CA MET A 81 0.57 21.28 5.40
C MET A 81 -0.89 20.81 5.44
N VAL A 82 -1.37 20.08 4.43
CA VAL A 82 -2.75 19.57 4.41
C VAL A 82 -3.00 18.63 5.58
N MET A 83 -2.10 17.66 5.81
CA MET A 83 -2.23 16.70 6.90
C MET A 83 -2.28 17.38 8.27
N GLU A 84 -1.32 18.25 8.57
CA GLU A 84 -1.20 18.94 9.86
C GLU A 84 -2.38 19.88 10.11
N THR A 85 -2.79 20.64 9.07
CA THR A 85 -3.90 21.56 9.21
C THR A 85 -5.24 20.83 9.39
N GLN A 86 -5.48 19.75 8.66
CA GLN A 86 -6.69 18.94 8.84
C GLN A 86 -6.69 18.28 10.22
N ALA A 87 -5.57 17.69 10.65
CA ALA A 87 -5.44 17.10 11.97
C ALA A 87 -5.70 18.11 13.11
N SER A 88 -5.12 19.33 13.03
CA SER A 88 -5.29 20.37 14.05
C SER A 88 -6.72 20.91 14.14
N ARG A 89 -7.52 20.72 13.08
CA ARG A 89 -8.94 21.12 13.01
C ARG A 89 -9.88 19.94 13.27
N ASN A 90 -9.36 18.78 13.63
CA ASN A 90 -10.11 17.54 13.79
C ASN A 90 -10.92 17.17 12.52
N ARG A 91 -10.36 17.47 11.34
CA ARG A 91 -10.93 17.19 10.02
C ARG A 91 -10.13 16.08 9.31
N TYR A 92 -10.60 15.67 8.15
CA TYR A 92 -10.05 14.54 7.42
C TYR A 92 -9.15 14.99 6.27
N TRP A 93 -8.04 14.27 6.06
CA TRP A 93 -7.38 14.28 4.75
C TRP A 93 -7.54 12.91 4.11
N LEU A 94 -7.76 12.90 2.81
CA LEU A 94 -7.77 11.68 2.01
C LEU A 94 -6.38 11.45 1.45
N SER A 95 -5.80 10.28 1.76
CA SER A 95 -4.57 9.78 1.16
C SER A 95 -4.89 8.82 0.02
N ILE A 96 -4.38 9.10 -1.18
CA ILE A 96 -4.44 8.20 -2.33
C ILE A 96 -3.07 7.56 -2.49
N ASP A 97 -3.00 6.23 -2.42
CA ASP A 97 -1.73 5.50 -2.44
C ASP A 97 -1.77 4.35 -3.46
N SER A 98 -0.62 3.71 -3.63
CA SER A 98 -0.40 2.66 -4.62
C SER A 98 -1.36 1.48 -4.44
N ASN A 99 -1.71 0.88 -5.56
CA ASN A 99 -2.43 -0.37 -5.61
C ASN A 99 -1.65 -1.51 -4.92
N VAL A 100 -2.32 -2.27 -4.09
CA VAL A 100 -1.76 -3.47 -3.46
C VAL A 100 -1.86 -4.69 -4.37
N PHE A 101 -2.85 -4.70 -5.28
CA PHE A 101 -2.99 -5.72 -6.31
C PHE A 101 -2.05 -5.39 -7.48
N ILE A 102 -0.77 -5.75 -7.36
CA ILE A 102 0.30 -5.38 -8.32
C ILE A 102 0.35 -6.28 -9.56
N TYR A 103 -0.81 -6.69 -10.06
CA TYR A 103 -0.95 -7.53 -11.23
C TYR A 103 -1.03 -6.70 -12.51
N LYS A 104 0.03 -6.68 -13.32
CA LYS A 104 0.09 -6.18 -14.73
C LYS A 104 -0.49 -4.77 -14.98
N ASP A 105 -0.33 -3.86 -14.06
CA ASP A 105 -1.06 -2.60 -14.02
C ASP A 105 -0.47 -1.47 -14.88
N LYS A 106 0.70 -1.65 -15.46
CA LYS A 106 1.46 -0.54 -16.06
C LYS A 106 0.77 0.16 -17.24
N LEU A 107 -0.22 -0.46 -17.85
CA LEU A 107 -0.88 0.05 -19.07
C LEU A 107 -2.40 0.12 -18.97
N ASN A 108 -2.97 -0.03 -17.77
CA ASN A 108 -4.41 -0.11 -17.61
C ASN A 108 -5.02 1.24 -17.24
N PRO A 109 -5.89 1.82 -18.09
CA PRO A 109 -6.54 3.10 -17.80
C PRO A 109 -7.58 3.05 -16.68
N HIS A 110 -7.94 1.85 -16.22
CA HIS A 110 -8.90 1.62 -15.15
C HIS A 110 -8.22 1.27 -13.82
N ARG A 111 -7.05 1.82 -13.57
CA ARG A 111 -6.26 1.52 -12.39
C ARG A 111 -7.03 1.63 -11.10
N TYR A 112 -6.90 0.58 -10.30
CA TYR A 112 -7.26 0.61 -8.90
C TYR A 112 -6.16 1.27 -8.08
N LEU A 113 -6.51 2.28 -7.29
CA LEU A 113 -5.64 2.85 -6.27
C LEU A 113 -6.30 2.66 -4.91
N ARG A 114 -5.52 2.79 -3.86
CA ARG A 114 -5.99 2.65 -2.48
C ARG A 114 -6.30 4.02 -1.88
N TYR A 115 -7.43 4.10 -1.19
CA TYR A 115 -7.97 5.32 -0.60
C TYR A 115 -8.21 5.12 0.89
N SER A 116 -7.76 6.06 1.70
CA SER A 116 -7.96 6.05 3.14
C SER A 116 -7.95 7.46 3.71
N PHE A 117 -8.71 7.71 4.76
CA PHE A 117 -8.57 8.95 5.52
C PHE A 117 -7.46 8.83 6.55
N ASN A 118 -6.77 9.94 6.81
CA ASN A 118 -5.86 10.18 7.93
C ASN A 118 -4.62 9.29 7.98
N GLY A 119 -4.32 8.51 6.94
CA GLY A 119 -3.10 7.70 6.89
C GLY A 119 -3.11 6.65 5.80
N VAL A 120 -1.95 6.02 5.57
CA VAL A 120 -1.73 5.00 4.53
C VAL A 120 -1.45 3.60 5.09
N PHE A 121 -1.33 3.47 6.40
CA PHE A 121 -1.20 2.18 7.07
C PHE A 121 -2.53 1.79 7.73
N PRO A 122 -2.85 0.51 7.88
CA PRO A 122 -4.03 0.09 8.64
C PRO A 122 -4.06 0.67 10.07
N ALA A 123 -2.90 0.78 10.74
CA ALA A 123 -2.79 1.37 12.08
C ALA A 123 -3.15 2.85 12.17
N THR A 124 -3.02 3.60 11.07
CA THR A 124 -3.18 5.07 11.09
C THR A 124 -4.30 5.56 10.19
N GLY A 125 -4.70 4.75 9.20
CA GLY A 125 -5.69 5.12 8.20
C GLY A 125 -7.09 4.60 8.51
N ILE A 126 -8.08 5.36 8.10
CA ILE A 126 -9.49 4.93 8.11
C ILE A 126 -9.81 4.46 6.69
N TYR A 127 -9.89 3.15 6.51
CA TYR A 127 -10.06 2.52 5.19
C TYR A 127 -11.52 2.35 4.76
N CYS A 128 -12.45 2.71 5.60
CA CYS A 128 -13.90 2.60 5.34
C CYS A 128 -14.34 1.16 5.00
N ASN A 129 -13.70 0.15 5.60
CA ASN A 129 -13.82 -1.26 5.22
C ASN A 129 -14.21 -2.20 6.37
N ASN A 130 -14.80 -1.69 7.45
CA ASN A 130 -15.19 -2.51 8.62
C ASN A 130 -16.26 -3.55 8.27
N THR A 131 -17.14 -3.25 7.32
CA THR A 131 -18.20 -4.12 6.83
C THR A 131 -18.11 -4.23 5.31
N PRO A 132 -17.10 -4.93 4.77
CA PRO A 132 -16.88 -4.99 3.33
C PRO A 132 -17.91 -5.87 2.64
N GLY A 133 -18.46 -5.37 1.53
CA GLY A 133 -19.19 -6.20 0.56
C GLY A 133 -18.26 -7.04 -0.32
N THR A 134 -18.85 -7.84 -1.19
CA THR A 134 -18.09 -8.65 -2.16
C THR A 134 -17.77 -7.90 -3.44
N GLU A 135 -18.53 -6.85 -3.76
CA GLU A 135 -18.52 -6.18 -5.07
C GLU A 135 -17.13 -5.68 -5.50
N ASN A 136 -16.39 -4.99 -4.60
CA ASN A 136 -15.06 -4.50 -4.94
C ASN A 136 -14.09 -5.66 -5.22
N TRP A 137 -14.15 -6.74 -4.43
CA TRP A 137 -13.35 -7.92 -4.68
C TRP A 137 -13.72 -8.58 -6.01
N ASP A 138 -15.00 -8.75 -6.30
CA ASP A 138 -15.49 -9.33 -7.56
C ASP A 138 -15.08 -8.50 -8.79
N ASN A 139 -15.06 -7.18 -8.66
CA ASN A 139 -14.59 -6.29 -9.71
C ASN A 139 -13.08 -6.41 -9.93
N ILE A 140 -12.30 -6.40 -8.85
CA ILE A 140 -10.84 -6.48 -8.88
C ILE A 140 -10.39 -7.82 -9.46
N ARG A 141 -10.93 -8.94 -8.98
CA ARG A 141 -10.53 -10.26 -9.47
C ARG A 141 -10.85 -10.48 -10.95
N ARG A 142 -11.98 -9.97 -11.42
CA ARG A 142 -12.32 -9.99 -12.85
C ARG A 142 -11.39 -9.12 -13.67
N HIS A 143 -11.08 -7.92 -13.18
CA HIS A 143 -10.23 -6.97 -13.88
C HIS A 143 -8.79 -7.49 -14.07
N TYR A 144 -8.21 -8.09 -13.03
CA TYR A 144 -6.84 -8.64 -13.06
C TYR A 144 -6.79 -10.10 -13.49
N ASN A 145 -7.92 -10.73 -13.75
CA ASN A 145 -8.02 -12.17 -13.99
C ASN A 145 -7.28 -12.96 -12.92
N MET A 146 -7.64 -12.73 -11.66
CA MET A 146 -6.98 -13.32 -10.50
C MET A 146 -8.01 -13.88 -9.52
N ASP A 147 -7.58 -14.84 -8.71
CA ASP A 147 -8.37 -15.40 -7.63
C ASP A 147 -7.49 -15.68 -6.42
N LEU A 148 -8.15 -15.87 -5.27
CA LEU A 148 -7.50 -16.30 -4.04
C LEU A 148 -7.10 -17.77 -4.16
N LYS A 149 -5.82 -18.05 -4.43
CA LYS A 149 -5.33 -19.41 -4.62
C LYS A 149 -5.33 -20.20 -3.31
N PRO A 150 -5.61 -21.51 -3.31
CA PRO A 150 -5.48 -22.33 -2.12
C PRO A 150 -4.09 -22.18 -1.48
N TRP A 151 -4.02 -22.31 -0.15
CA TRP A 151 -2.75 -22.36 0.55
C TRP A 151 -1.91 -23.52 0.03
N ARG A 152 -0.63 -23.27 -0.19
CA ARG A 152 0.32 -24.29 -0.63
C ARG A 152 0.76 -25.15 0.52
N SER A 153 0.83 -26.46 0.27
CA SER A 153 1.39 -27.45 1.18
C SER A 153 2.86 -27.77 0.91
N THR A 154 3.42 -27.25 -0.20
CA THR A 154 4.80 -27.51 -0.63
C THR A 154 5.46 -26.24 -1.15
N GLY A 155 6.78 -26.20 -1.09
CA GLY A 155 7.59 -25.10 -1.63
C GLY A 155 9.07 -25.37 -1.40
N ASN A 156 9.94 -24.77 -2.23
CA ASN A 156 11.36 -25.07 -2.24
C ASN A 156 12.23 -23.98 -1.61
N HIS A 157 11.76 -22.73 -1.52
CA HIS A 157 12.56 -21.60 -1.08
C HIS A 157 11.75 -20.62 -0.26
N ILE A 158 12.46 -19.77 0.47
CA ILE A 158 11.92 -18.59 1.15
C ILE A 158 12.27 -17.37 0.32
N LEU A 159 11.28 -16.55 0.00
CA LEU A 159 11.46 -15.30 -0.72
C LEU A 159 11.51 -14.13 0.25
N ILE A 160 12.64 -13.41 0.31
CA ILE A 160 12.72 -12.17 1.07
C ILE A 160 12.59 -10.98 0.11
N THR A 161 11.61 -10.11 0.36
CA THR A 161 11.40 -8.90 -0.45
C THR A 161 11.89 -7.66 0.29
N LEU A 162 12.81 -6.93 -0.35
CA LEU A 162 13.43 -5.75 0.24
C LEU A 162 12.61 -4.49 -0.03
N GLN A 163 12.69 -3.55 0.90
CA GLN A 163 12.16 -2.20 0.76
C GLN A 163 13.29 -1.20 0.45
N ARG A 164 12.92 0.01 0.05
CA ARG A 164 13.92 1.07 -0.16
C ARG A 164 14.61 1.41 1.17
N PRO A 165 15.95 1.44 1.22
CA PRO A 165 16.65 1.92 2.40
C PRO A 165 16.24 3.38 2.66
N MET A 166 16.13 3.75 3.93
CA MET A 166 15.65 5.06 4.38
C MET A 166 14.25 5.45 3.86
N GLY A 167 13.49 4.49 3.31
CA GLY A 167 12.07 4.69 3.04
C GLY A 167 11.28 4.88 4.34
N TRP A 168 10.30 5.76 4.34
CA TRP A 168 9.42 5.94 5.50
C TRP A 168 8.75 4.62 5.95
N SER A 169 8.53 3.70 5.02
CA SER A 169 7.95 2.38 5.30
C SER A 169 8.88 1.47 6.10
N MET A 170 10.20 1.74 6.15
CA MET A 170 11.11 1.03 7.03
C MET A 170 11.02 1.50 8.50
N ARG A 171 10.27 2.55 8.80
CA ARG A 171 10.04 3.08 10.15
C ARG A 171 11.33 3.24 10.96
N GLY A 172 12.36 3.78 10.32
CA GLY A 172 13.67 4.02 10.95
C GLY A 172 14.60 2.81 11.03
N GLN A 173 14.18 1.63 10.56
CA GLN A 173 15.02 0.46 10.49
C GLN A 173 16.15 0.63 9.46
N ASN A 174 17.37 0.28 9.87
CA ASN A 174 18.47 0.12 8.94
C ASN A 174 18.30 -1.16 8.15
N LEU A 175 18.25 -1.06 6.80
CA LEU A 175 17.94 -2.21 5.94
C LEU A 175 18.99 -3.33 6.08
N MET A 176 20.28 -3.02 6.28
CA MET A 176 21.33 -4.03 6.45
C MET A 176 21.18 -4.78 7.77
N ALA A 177 21.01 -4.07 8.87
CA ALA A 177 20.79 -4.68 10.17
C ALA A 177 19.51 -5.51 10.19
N TRP A 178 18.44 -5.00 9.55
CA TRP A 178 17.19 -5.74 9.36
C TRP A 178 17.41 -7.05 8.60
N LEU A 179 18.18 -6.99 7.51
CA LEU A 179 18.45 -8.15 6.66
C LEU A 179 19.24 -9.22 7.40
N GLU A 180 20.30 -8.84 8.12
CA GLU A 180 21.10 -9.76 8.93
C GLU A 180 20.28 -10.41 10.05
N THR A 181 19.45 -9.64 10.74
CA THR A 181 18.54 -10.16 11.76
C THR A 181 17.54 -11.13 11.14
N THR A 182 16.98 -10.81 9.99
CA THR A 182 16.02 -11.65 9.27
C THR A 182 16.64 -12.97 8.84
N PHE A 183 17.86 -12.95 8.28
CA PHE A 183 18.60 -14.17 7.95
C PHE A 183 18.85 -15.04 9.18
N THR A 184 19.31 -14.43 10.27
CA THR A 184 19.57 -15.15 11.52
C THR A 184 18.30 -15.81 12.05
N ASN A 185 17.19 -15.12 12.01
CA ASN A 185 15.91 -15.65 12.46
C ASN A 185 15.45 -16.81 11.57
N ILE A 186 15.53 -16.69 10.26
CA ILE A 186 15.16 -17.78 9.34
C ILE A 186 16.07 -18.99 9.54
N ARG A 187 17.40 -18.80 9.56
CA ARG A 187 18.39 -19.88 9.64
C ARG A 187 18.39 -20.63 10.97
N ARG A 188 17.80 -20.06 12.00
CA ARG A 188 17.57 -20.78 13.27
C ARG A 188 16.57 -21.90 13.14
N TYR A 189 15.66 -21.84 12.15
CA TYR A 189 14.52 -22.77 12.04
C TYR A 189 14.35 -23.39 10.65
N SER A 190 15.10 -22.93 9.62
CA SER A 190 14.96 -23.42 8.26
C SER A 190 16.27 -23.38 7.47
N ASP A 191 16.55 -24.48 6.77
CA ASP A 191 17.67 -24.59 5.82
C ASP A 191 17.25 -24.36 4.37
N ARG A 192 15.98 -23.98 4.11
CA ARG A 192 15.49 -23.74 2.75
C ARG A 192 16.36 -22.69 2.03
N PRO A 193 16.60 -22.86 0.73
CA PRO A 193 17.22 -21.79 -0.08
C PRO A 193 16.52 -20.48 0.09
N ILE A 194 17.26 -19.37 0.16
CA ILE A 194 16.73 -18.02 0.24
C ILE A 194 16.92 -17.33 -1.09
N ILE A 195 15.84 -16.74 -1.60
CA ILE A 195 15.85 -15.86 -2.76
C ILE A 195 15.58 -14.44 -2.26
N ILE A 196 16.40 -13.48 -2.67
CA ILE A 196 16.22 -12.05 -2.39
C ILE A 196 15.61 -11.38 -3.60
N ARG A 197 14.48 -10.72 -3.41
CA ARG A 197 13.90 -9.82 -4.38
C ARG A 197 14.15 -8.38 -4.00
N TRP A 198 14.80 -7.68 -4.89
CA TRP A 198 15.14 -6.27 -4.73
C TRP A 198 13.93 -5.37 -4.95
N HIS A 199 13.91 -4.23 -4.28
CA HIS A 199 12.89 -3.24 -4.57
C HIS A 199 13.10 -2.65 -5.97
N PRO A 200 12.10 -2.66 -6.88
CA PRO A 200 12.28 -2.22 -8.27
C PRO A 200 12.85 -0.81 -8.43
N GLY A 201 12.62 0.07 -7.48
CA GLY A 201 13.12 1.43 -7.50
C GLY A 201 14.46 1.66 -6.79
N ASP A 202 15.14 0.60 -6.34
CA ASP A 202 16.37 0.71 -5.52
C ASP A 202 17.54 -0.17 -6.00
N TRP A 203 17.37 -0.89 -7.06
CA TRP A 203 18.37 -1.84 -7.57
C TRP A 203 19.77 -1.24 -7.78
N LYS A 204 19.88 0.09 -7.97
CA LYS A 204 21.16 0.81 -8.09
C LYS A 204 22.03 0.75 -6.81
N ASN A 205 21.41 0.48 -5.68
CA ASN A 205 22.10 0.33 -4.40
C ASN A 205 22.57 -1.11 -4.12
N TYR A 206 22.24 -2.05 -5.00
CA TYR A 206 22.55 -3.45 -4.88
C TYR A 206 24.03 -3.77 -4.50
N PRO A 207 25.05 -3.15 -5.11
CA PRO A 207 26.45 -3.46 -4.79
C PRO A 207 26.81 -3.23 -3.32
N LYS A 208 26.08 -2.36 -2.61
CA LYS A 208 26.33 -2.06 -1.19
C LYS A 208 26.01 -3.24 -0.26
N TYR A 209 25.24 -4.21 -0.72
CA TYR A 209 24.78 -5.34 0.07
C TYR A 209 25.49 -6.66 -0.25
N ASP A 210 26.39 -6.66 -1.23
CA ASP A 210 27.07 -7.86 -1.74
C ASP A 210 27.74 -8.69 -0.64
N ALA A 211 28.40 -8.04 0.31
CA ALA A 211 29.11 -8.74 1.37
C ALA A 211 28.16 -9.58 2.24
N VAL A 212 27.01 -8.99 2.63
CA VAL A 212 25.98 -9.68 3.42
C VAL A 212 25.32 -10.80 2.62
N LEU A 213 24.99 -10.52 1.36
CA LEU A 213 24.34 -11.51 0.49
C LEU A 213 25.26 -12.73 0.27
N LYS A 214 26.56 -12.52 0.04
CA LYS A 214 27.55 -13.60 -0.10
C LYS A 214 27.69 -14.42 1.18
N LYS A 215 27.72 -13.77 2.35
CA LYS A 215 27.80 -14.43 3.67
C LYS A 215 26.67 -15.48 3.85
N TYR A 216 25.44 -15.14 3.41
CA TYR A 216 24.27 -16.00 3.60
C TYR A 216 23.96 -16.91 2.40
N ARG A 217 24.80 -16.92 1.36
CA ARG A 217 24.68 -17.78 0.17
C ARG A 217 23.28 -17.72 -0.45
N VAL A 218 22.77 -16.51 -0.65
CA VAL A 218 21.43 -16.28 -1.21
C VAL A 218 21.46 -16.16 -2.74
N THR A 219 20.35 -16.48 -3.37
CA THR A 219 20.10 -16.22 -4.79
C THR A 219 19.35 -14.90 -4.94
N ILE A 220 19.70 -14.14 -6.00
CA ILE A 220 19.03 -12.87 -6.29
C ILE A 220 18.02 -13.08 -7.40
N SER A 221 16.79 -12.62 -7.19
CA SER A 221 15.78 -12.60 -8.24
C SER A 221 16.15 -11.59 -9.34
N PRO A 222 16.07 -11.95 -10.62
CA PRO A 222 16.25 -11.01 -11.73
C PRO A 222 15.29 -9.82 -11.61
N GLN A 223 15.79 -8.63 -11.93
CA GLN A 223 15.05 -7.37 -11.76
C GLN A 223 13.76 -7.30 -12.59
N GLU A 224 13.80 -7.83 -13.81
CA GLU A 224 12.69 -7.84 -14.75
C GLU A 224 11.60 -8.84 -14.40
N ARG A 225 11.90 -9.80 -13.53
CA ARG A 225 10.95 -10.84 -13.13
C ARG A 225 9.80 -10.24 -12.31
N HIS A 226 8.58 -10.59 -12.65
CA HIS A 226 7.43 -10.21 -11.84
C HIS A 226 7.40 -11.01 -10.52
N ILE A 227 6.88 -10.41 -9.44
CA ILE A 227 6.86 -11.08 -8.12
C ILE A 227 6.10 -12.40 -8.13
N THR A 228 5.03 -12.53 -8.90
CA THR A 228 4.27 -13.79 -9.02
C THR A 228 5.11 -14.95 -9.59
N GLN A 229 6.14 -14.63 -10.37
CA GLN A 229 7.10 -15.64 -10.87
C GLN A 229 8.07 -16.09 -9.77
N ASP A 230 8.46 -15.19 -8.87
CA ASP A 230 9.28 -15.54 -7.70
C ASP A 230 8.47 -16.33 -6.65
N LEU A 231 7.15 -16.15 -6.65
CA LEU A 231 6.26 -16.93 -5.79
C LEU A 231 5.99 -18.35 -6.32
N VAL A 232 6.39 -18.69 -7.55
CA VAL A 232 6.30 -20.09 -8.03
C VAL A 232 7.21 -20.98 -7.19
N ASN A 233 6.65 -22.07 -6.62
CA ASN A 233 7.34 -22.95 -5.69
C ASN A 233 7.94 -22.28 -4.45
N CYS A 234 7.49 -21.06 -4.11
CA CYS A 234 7.86 -20.40 -2.87
C CYS A 234 7.14 -21.06 -1.69
N TRP A 235 7.87 -21.35 -0.62
CA TRP A 235 7.33 -21.90 0.63
C TRP A 235 6.74 -20.80 1.51
N ALA A 236 7.50 -19.72 1.69
CA ALA A 236 7.08 -18.59 2.49
C ALA A 236 7.69 -17.29 1.94
N LEU A 237 6.96 -16.19 2.05
CA LEU A 237 7.49 -14.86 1.76
C LEU A 237 7.83 -14.17 3.09
N VAL A 238 8.95 -13.45 3.12
CA VAL A 238 9.35 -12.61 4.27
C VAL A 238 9.55 -11.17 3.79
N CYS A 239 8.98 -10.22 4.52
CA CYS A 239 9.18 -8.79 4.29
C CYS A 239 9.10 -8.01 5.60
N HIS A 240 9.45 -6.72 5.58
CA HIS A 240 9.24 -5.87 6.77
C HIS A 240 7.73 -5.60 6.97
N ASN A 241 7.11 -4.83 6.07
CA ASN A 241 5.67 -4.53 6.09
C ASN A 241 5.11 -4.20 4.69
N SER A 242 5.84 -4.57 3.64
CA SER A 242 5.57 -4.14 2.27
C SER A 242 4.40 -4.86 1.60
N THR A 243 3.93 -4.30 0.48
CA THR A 243 2.86 -4.86 -0.37
C THR A 243 2.96 -6.36 -0.67
N PRO A 244 4.14 -6.97 -0.88
CA PRO A 244 4.28 -8.41 -1.00
C PRO A 244 3.64 -9.24 0.11
N SER A 245 3.49 -8.71 1.33
CA SER A 245 2.76 -9.36 2.42
C SER A 245 1.29 -9.64 2.11
N ALA A 246 0.71 -8.90 1.17
CA ALA A 246 -0.66 -9.13 0.69
C ALA A 246 -0.66 -9.97 -0.60
N VAL A 247 0.32 -9.77 -1.50
CA VAL A 247 0.40 -10.51 -2.76
C VAL A 247 0.65 -12.00 -2.54
N ALA A 248 1.57 -12.35 -1.64
CA ALA A 248 1.91 -13.73 -1.38
C ALA A 248 0.71 -14.57 -0.88
N PRO A 249 -0.08 -14.11 0.10
CA PRO A 249 -1.29 -14.83 0.49
C PRO A 249 -2.33 -14.97 -0.62
N ILE A 250 -2.48 -14.00 -1.51
CA ILE A 250 -3.36 -14.15 -2.68
C ILE A 250 -2.87 -15.31 -3.56
N GLU A 251 -1.56 -15.45 -3.75
CA GLU A 251 -0.92 -16.54 -4.48
C GLU A 251 -0.85 -17.87 -3.70
N GLY A 252 -1.44 -17.94 -2.50
CA GLY A 252 -1.44 -19.13 -1.65
C GLY A 252 -0.12 -19.37 -0.90
N VAL A 253 0.74 -18.37 -0.78
CA VAL A 253 2.02 -18.43 -0.07
C VAL A 253 1.89 -17.71 1.27
N PRO A 254 2.19 -18.35 2.42
CA PRO A 254 2.15 -17.67 3.71
C PRO A 254 3.21 -16.55 3.77
N ALA A 255 2.83 -15.42 4.34
CA ALA A 255 3.71 -14.28 4.54
C ALA A 255 4.17 -14.18 5.99
N PHE A 256 5.44 -13.83 6.18
CA PHE A 256 6.04 -13.43 7.44
C PHE A 256 6.39 -11.94 7.38
N ILE A 257 6.00 -11.21 8.40
CA ILE A 257 6.34 -9.79 8.53
C ILE A 257 7.15 -9.56 9.80
N THR A 258 8.10 -8.63 9.74
CA THR A 258 9.00 -8.33 10.85
C THR A 258 8.63 -7.03 11.57
N ASP A 259 7.70 -6.27 11.04
CA ASP A 259 7.13 -5.08 11.68
C ASP A 259 5.89 -5.45 12.48
N ASP A 260 5.33 -4.49 13.19
CA ASP A 260 4.00 -4.59 13.78
C ASP A 260 2.97 -4.88 12.65
N PRO A 261 2.15 -5.94 12.77
CA PRO A 261 1.16 -6.31 11.77
C PRO A 261 0.23 -5.18 11.32
N SER A 262 -0.11 -4.28 12.22
CA SER A 262 -0.98 -3.14 11.93
C SER A 262 -0.41 -2.13 10.93
N TYR A 263 0.88 -2.21 10.60
CA TYR A 263 1.52 -1.40 9.56
C TYR A 263 1.61 -2.11 8.20
N SER A 264 1.06 -3.31 8.08
CA SER A 264 1.09 -4.10 6.84
C SER A 264 -0.31 -4.38 6.31
N GLN A 265 -0.48 -4.35 4.98
CA GLN A 265 -1.75 -4.70 4.33
C GLN A 265 -2.09 -6.19 4.43
N GLY A 266 -1.08 -7.02 4.64
CA GLY A 266 -1.23 -8.45 4.92
C GLY A 266 -1.25 -8.79 6.42
N GLY A 267 -1.21 -7.79 7.30
CA GLY A 267 -0.99 -7.98 8.73
C GLY A 267 -1.98 -8.90 9.42
N ASP A 268 -3.26 -8.79 9.08
CA ASP A 268 -4.35 -9.61 9.69
C ASP A 268 -4.15 -11.13 9.51
N ILE A 269 -3.37 -11.54 8.49
CA ILE A 269 -3.19 -12.95 8.11
C ILE A 269 -1.72 -13.37 8.04
N ALA A 270 -0.79 -12.47 8.35
CA ALA A 270 0.64 -12.76 8.30
C ALA A 270 1.12 -13.47 9.57
N ASN A 271 2.21 -14.21 9.41
CA ASN A 271 2.98 -14.76 10.52
C ASN A 271 4.01 -13.73 11.02
N THR A 272 4.30 -13.74 12.33
CA THR A 272 5.34 -12.92 12.95
C THR A 272 6.37 -13.78 13.71
N ASP A 273 6.03 -15.01 14.04
CA ASP A 273 6.87 -15.94 14.77
C ASP A 273 7.65 -16.85 13.79
N PHE A 274 8.94 -16.59 13.64
CA PHE A 274 9.84 -17.36 12.76
C PHE A 274 10.05 -18.81 13.19
N SER A 275 9.77 -19.18 14.43
CA SER A 275 9.81 -20.59 14.85
C SER A 275 8.81 -21.46 14.06
N ARG A 276 7.82 -20.83 13.46
CA ARG A 276 6.81 -21.46 12.63
C ARG A 276 7.14 -21.47 11.13
N VAL A 277 8.33 -21.05 10.72
CA VAL A 277 8.64 -20.90 9.28
C VAL A 277 8.47 -22.20 8.49
N GLU A 278 8.69 -23.37 9.12
CA GLU A 278 8.44 -24.68 8.51
C GLU A 278 7.00 -25.21 8.70
N ASN A 279 6.22 -24.56 9.56
CA ASN A 279 4.81 -24.86 9.79
C ASN A 279 4.01 -23.56 10.00
N PRO A 280 3.90 -22.70 8.95
CA PRO A 280 3.28 -21.39 9.04
C PRO A 280 1.77 -21.50 9.30
N LEU A 281 1.23 -20.48 9.98
CA LEU A 281 -0.21 -20.31 10.07
C LEU A 281 -0.78 -19.96 8.69
N MET A 282 -1.87 -20.61 8.36
CA MET A 282 -2.59 -20.44 7.09
C MET A 282 -4.08 -20.19 7.38
N PRO A 283 -4.42 -19.02 7.93
CA PRO A 283 -5.80 -18.71 8.32
C PRO A 283 -6.74 -18.55 7.11
N ASP A 284 -8.04 -18.49 7.38
CA ASP A 284 -9.00 -18.06 6.38
C ASP A 284 -8.72 -16.63 5.91
N ARG A 285 -8.87 -16.37 4.62
CA ARG A 285 -8.52 -15.10 3.97
C ARG A 285 -9.72 -14.38 3.34
N GLU A 286 -10.91 -14.98 3.41
CA GLU A 286 -12.09 -14.46 2.72
C GLU A 286 -12.48 -13.06 3.21
N GLN A 287 -12.51 -12.85 4.52
CA GLN A 287 -12.84 -11.53 5.06
C GLN A 287 -11.73 -10.52 4.85
N TRP A 288 -10.47 -10.96 4.99
CA TRP A 288 -9.32 -10.11 4.76
C TRP A 288 -9.27 -9.56 3.33
N ILE A 289 -9.46 -10.44 2.31
CA ILE A 289 -9.42 -10.01 0.91
C ILE A 289 -10.54 -9.03 0.56
N LYS A 290 -11.73 -9.21 1.13
CA LYS A 290 -12.85 -8.28 0.98
C LYS A 290 -12.54 -6.91 1.60
N LYS A 291 -11.98 -6.90 2.81
CA LYS A 291 -11.50 -5.66 3.47
C LYS A 291 -10.43 -4.95 2.65
N LEU A 292 -9.47 -5.71 2.13
CA LEU A 292 -8.40 -5.18 1.28
C LEU A 292 -8.96 -4.60 -0.02
N ALA A 293 -9.89 -5.29 -0.66
CA ALA A 293 -10.53 -4.85 -1.89
C ALA A 293 -11.39 -3.59 -1.68
N GLN A 294 -12.08 -3.49 -0.55
CA GLN A 294 -13.01 -2.38 -0.28
C GLN A 294 -12.34 -1.00 -0.23
N CYS A 295 -11.05 -0.92 0.06
CA CYS A 295 -10.32 0.35 0.04
C CYS A 295 -9.67 0.66 -1.32
N HIS A 296 -9.86 -0.17 -2.34
CA HIS A 296 -9.37 0.02 -3.70
C HIS A 296 -10.51 0.38 -4.65
N TRP A 297 -10.32 1.49 -5.37
CA TRP A 297 -11.33 2.04 -6.27
C TRP A 297 -10.71 2.32 -7.64
N SER A 298 -11.44 2.00 -8.70
CA SER A 298 -11.05 2.29 -10.08
C SER A 298 -11.33 3.76 -10.44
N PHE A 299 -10.77 4.23 -11.53
CA PHE A 299 -11.08 5.56 -12.04
C PHE A 299 -12.55 5.73 -12.41
N GLU A 300 -13.20 4.67 -12.86
CA GLU A 300 -14.64 4.68 -13.12
C GLU A 300 -15.44 4.85 -11.83
N ASP A 301 -15.06 4.14 -10.76
CA ASP A 301 -15.66 4.29 -9.44
C ASP A 301 -15.51 5.71 -8.88
N LEU A 302 -14.37 6.34 -9.16
CA LEU A 302 -14.14 7.73 -8.77
C LEU A 302 -15.09 8.66 -9.53
N ARG A 303 -15.06 8.62 -10.87
CA ARG A 303 -15.85 9.52 -11.72
C ARG A 303 -17.35 9.36 -11.53
N SER A 304 -17.82 8.15 -11.32
CA SER A 304 -19.24 7.88 -11.06
C SER A 304 -19.71 8.38 -9.69
N GLY A 305 -18.78 8.65 -8.77
CA GLY A 305 -19.07 9.01 -7.38
C GLY A 305 -19.26 7.81 -6.44
N ARG A 306 -19.15 6.55 -6.93
CA ARG A 306 -19.33 5.34 -6.12
C ARG A 306 -18.33 5.29 -4.95
N CYS A 307 -17.07 5.62 -5.20
CA CYS A 307 -16.05 5.72 -4.16
C CYS A 307 -16.45 6.73 -3.06
N TRP A 308 -16.77 7.95 -3.47
CA TRP A 308 -17.10 8.99 -2.50
C TRP A 308 -18.41 8.72 -1.77
N SER A 309 -19.45 8.25 -2.44
CA SER A 309 -20.71 7.86 -1.82
C SER A 309 -20.51 6.84 -0.69
N HIS A 310 -19.56 5.90 -0.87
CA HIS A 310 -19.18 4.96 0.18
C HIS A 310 -18.39 5.64 1.31
N MET A 311 -17.33 6.37 0.98
CA MET A 311 -16.41 6.96 1.96
C MET A 311 -17.03 8.11 2.76
N ARG A 312 -17.95 8.88 2.15
CA ARG A 312 -18.60 10.03 2.76
C ARG A 312 -19.29 9.70 4.10
N ASN A 313 -19.80 8.49 4.23
CA ASN A 313 -20.47 8.02 5.45
C ASN A 313 -19.55 7.94 6.68
N TRP A 314 -18.24 8.00 6.46
CA TRP A 314 -17.22 7.97 7.52
C TRP A 314 -16.74 9.36 7.93
N VAL A 315 -17.08 10.39 7.15
CA VAL A 315 -16.75 11.78 7.47
C VAL A 315 -17.77 12.31 8.48
N LYS A 316 -17.32 12.47 9.71
CA LYS A 316 -18.12 13.15 10.73
C LYS A 316 -18.05 14.65 10.47
N VAL A 317 -19.20 15.28 10.24
CA VAL A 317 -19.33 16.73 10.22
C VAL A 317 -19.41 17.17 11.67
N LEU A 318 -18.42 17.96 12.10
CA LEU A 318 -18.39 18.55 13.44
C LEU A 318 -19.10 19.91 13.43
#